data_2c977db5663d2ee9d65bced9afeaa40b
#
_entry.id   2c977db5663d2ee9d65bced9afeaa40b
#
_cell.length_a   1.000
_cell.length_b   1.000
_cell.length_c   1.000
_cell.angle_alpha   90.00
_cell.angle_beta   90.00
_cell.angle_gamma   90.00
#
_symmetry.space_group_name_H-M   'P 1'
#
loop_
_entity.id
_entity.type
_entity.pdbx_description
1 polymer ?
#
loop_
_entity_poly.entity_id
_entity_poly.type
_entity_poly.pdbx_seq_one_letter_code
_entity_poly.pdbx_strand_id
1 'polypeptide(L)'
;MLRLALNMLFGDRAKLAMLLVGLSFSALLMAQQSSVFFGIMSWTYTPMVNIQAPIWVSDPQVEQVNDAQPMRDTDVTRVRSIDGVSWAAPLHSSILQARLPNGQFKLISLIGIDSDTFAGAPAVMTVGRIEDLRLPNTVIIDEWGANLLGREVVQADGTLKRVPLAPGDTFELNDTEARIVGVCRVKRAFTGGPFVYTTYDRAKTYTAGVRRTLSYILVEPRDDITIEALCARIENETGLRAWTSDTNLWGWGERSLARSTFWWFWRNTGIPFSFGTAVLLGLFVGIAISGQTFYSFVLENLRYFAALKAMGANNMVLARMLLLQATTAGLLGFGLGVGMAQTIGRAMIEKGMPPFVMYPQILVATLVLVLGISLCSALIGMAKVARVDPASVFRA
;
A
#
# COMPACT_ATOMS: atom_id res chain seq x y z
N MET A 1 31.44 -12.01 31.34
CA MET A 1 31.12 -10.63 30.95
C MET A 1 29.75 -10.51 30.28
N LEU A 2 29.42 -11.29 29.21
CA LEU A 2 28.12 -11.20 28.54
C LEU A 2 26.92 -11.49 29.46
N ARG A 3 26.98 -12.57 30.29
CA ARG A 3 25.93 -12.88 31.28
C ARG A 3 25.75 -11.77 32.30
N LEU A 4 26.86 -11.14 32.73
CA LEU A 4 26.80 -10.01 33.66
C LEU A 4 26.06 -8.81 33.05
N ALA A 5 26.36 -8.47 31.78
CA ALA A 5 25.70 -7.38 31.10
C ALA A 5 24.17 -7.60 30.99
N LEU A 6 23.75 -8.83 30.63
CA LEU A 6 22.33 -9.17 30.57
C LEU A 6 21.67 -9.14 31.95
N ASN A 7 22.34 -9.68 32.99
CA ASN A 7 21.81 -9.65 34.35
C ASN A 7 21.65 -8.21 34.86
N MET A 8 22.56 -7.29 34.51
CA MET A 8 22.40 -5.86 34.81
C MET A 8 21.19 -5.25 34.12
N LEU A 9 20.96 -5.57 32.84
CA LEU A 9 19.83 -5.07 32.07
C LEU A 9 18.49 -5.59 32.62
N PHE A 10 18.39 -6.90 32.87
CA PHE A 10 17.16 -7.55 33.36
C PHE A 10 16.94 -7.35 34.88
N GLY A 11 17.98 -7.00 35.63
CA GLY A 11 17.90 -6.74 37.04
C GLY A 11 17.15 -5.44 37.39
N ASP A 12 17.22 -4.44 36.53
CA ASP A 12 16.46 -3.20 36.65
C ASP A 12 15.20 -3.21 35.75
N ARG A 13 14.15 -3.84 36.27
CA ARG A 13 12.89 -4.04 35.51
C ARG A 13 12.23 -2.73 35.08
N ALA A 14 12.32 -1.68 35.91
CA ALA A 14 11.70 -0.39 35.61
C ALA A 14 12.35 0.28 34.39
N LYS A 15 13.68 0.30 34.35
CA LYS A 15 14.42 0.88 33.22
C LYS A 15 14.35 0.06 31.97
N LEU A 16 14.38 -1.28 32.09
CA LEU A 16 14.13 -2.15 30.97
C LEU A 16 12.74 -1.88 30.38
N ALA A 17 11.71 -1.76 31.23
CA ALA A 17 10.36 -1.42 30.76
C ALA A 17 10.32 -0.06 30.05
N MET A 18 10.96 0.98 30.58
CA MET A 18 11.05 2.30 29.94
C MET A 18 11.74 2.23 28.57
N LEU A 19 12.88 1.50 28.50
CA LEU A 19 13.59 1.27 27.22
C LEU A 19 12.71 0.55 26.21
N LEU A 20 12.05 -0.52 26.64
CA LEU A 20 11.17 -1.31 25.79
C LEU A 20 9.98 -0.48 25.31
N VAL A 21 9.35 0.33 26.17
CA VAL A 21 8.25 1.23 25.77
C VAL A 21 8.72 2.23 24.72
N GLY A 22 9.86 2.90 24.94
CA GLY A 22 10.38 3.87 23.97
C GLY A 22 10.74 3.26 22.62
N LEU A 23 11.48 2.13 22.63
CA LEU A 23 11.89 1.43 21.41
C LEU A 23 10.70 0.78 20.68
N SER A 24 9.76 0.18 21.43
CA SER A 24 8.56 -0.41 20.86
C SER A 24 7.64 0.63 20.23
N PHE A 25 7.48 1.79 20.87
CA PHE A 25 6.68 2.89 20.33
C PHE A 25 7.28 3.43 19.02
N SER A 26 8.60 3.61 18.98
CA SER A 26 9.29 4.00 17.74
C SER A 26 9.15 2.97 16.64
N ALA A 27 9.36 1.69 16.97
CA ALA A 27 9.18 0.59 16.03
C ALA A 27 7.73 0.52 15.50
N LEU A 28 6.75 0.68 16.40
CA LEU A 28 5.34 0.73 16.06
C LEU A 28 5.05 1.87 15.06
N LEU A 29 5.45 3.10 15.38
CA LEU A 29 5.20 4.25 14.51
C LEU A 29 5.86 4.07 13.14
N MET A 30 7.14 3.69 13.10
CA MET A 30 7.86 3.52 11.85
C MET A 30 7.25 2.40 10.99
N ALA A 31 6.97 1.23 11.57
CA ALA A 31 6.39 0.10 10.86
C ALA A 31 4.95 0.39 10.40
N GLN A 32 4.12 0.98 11.25
CA GLN A 32 2.72 1.27 10.94
C GLN A 32 2.61 2.33 9.85
N GLN A 33 3.30 3.47 9.99
CA GLN A 33 3.23 4.56 9.01
C GLN A 33 3.76 4.13 7.65
N SER A 34 4.88 3.40 7.61
CA SER A 34 5.41 2.85 6.36
C SER A 34 4.44 1.84 5.73
N SER A 35 3.84 0.95 6.52
CA SER A 35 2.90 -0.06 6.00
C SER A 35 1.60 0.54 5.47
N VAL A 36 1.07 1.58 6.11
CA VAL A 36 -0.10 2.33 5.61
C VAL A 36 0.28 3.12 4.36
N PHE A 37 1.46 3.77 4.35
CA PHE A 37 1.94 4.48 3.17
C PHE A 37 2.00 3.58 1.94
N PHE A 38 2.70 2.45 2.01
CA PHE A 38 2.79 1.52 0.89
C PHE A 38 1.43 0.88 0.56
N GLY A 39 0.58 0.70 1.54
CA GLY A 39 -0.80 0.27 1.34
C GLY A 39 -1.58 1.27 0.49
N ILE A 40 -1.59 2.56 0.85
CA ILE A 40 -2.24 3.63 0.09
C ILE A 40 -1.63 3.75 -1.31
N MET A 41 -0.31 3.71 -1.42
CA MET A 41 0.37 3.75 -2.71
C MET A 41 0.01 2.56 -3.60
N SER A 42 -0.24 1.38 -3.04
CA SER A 42 -0.72 0.22 -3.82
C SER A 42 -2.12 0.42 -4.40
N TRP A 43 -2.95 1.25 -3.77
CA TRP A 43 -4.27 1.57 -4.29
C TRP A 43 -4.23 2.50 -5.50
N THR A 44 -3.15 3.24 -5.70
CA THR A 44 -3.04 4.18 -6.83
C THR A 44 -3.00 3.47 -8.19
N TYR A 45 -2.47 2.24 -8.24
CA TYR A 45 -2.40 1.42 -9.47
C TYR A 45 -3.31 0.18 -9.43
N THR A 46 -4.32 0.18 -8.54
CA THR A 46 -5.29 -0.92 -8.41
C THR A 46 -6.02 -1.27 -9.71
N PRO A 47 -6.38 -0.34 -10.62
CA PRO A 47 -6.99 -0.74 -11.89
C PRO A 47 -6.18 -1.80 -12.63
N MET A 48 -4.85 -1.72 -12.61
CA MET A 48 -3.98 -2.72 -13.24
C MET A 48 -3.97 -4.07 -12.52
N VAL A 49 -4.18 -4.06 -11.19
CA VAL A 49 -4.26 -5.30 -10.40
C VAL A 49 -5.59 -6.02 -10.63
N ASN A 50 -6.66 -5.24 -10.82
CA ASN A 50 -8.00 -5.78 -11.05
C ASN A 50 -8.23 -6.25 -12.47
N ILE A 51 -7.54 -5.65 -13.45
CA ILE A 51 -7.64 -5.93 -14.87
C ILE A 51 -6.38 -6.68 -15.32
N GLN A 52 -6.53 -7.98 -15.51
CA GLN A 52 -5.41 -8.87 -15.82
C GLN A 52 -5.16 -8.87 -17.36
N ALA A 53 -4.28 -7.98 -17.81
CA ALA A 53 -3.76 -7.97 -19.17
C ALA A 53 -2.25 -7.68 -19.13
N PRO A 54 -1.40 -8.43 -19.86
CA PRO A 54 0.05 -8.30 -19.74
C PRO A 54 0.58 -6.97 -20.31
N ILE A 55 -0.08 -6.41 -21.33
CA ILE A 55 0.31 -5.15 -21.96
C ILE A 55 -0.88 -4.19 -21.98
N TRP A 56 -0.61 -2.94 -21.62
CA TRP A 56 -1.56 -1.83 -21.70
C TRP A 56 -1.03 -0.79 -22.69
N VAL A 57 -1.80 -0.46 -23.69
CA VAL A 57 -1.44 0.56 -24.69
C VAL A 57 -2.28 1.80 -24.43
N SER A 58 -1.63 2.95 -24.41
CA SER A 58 -2.23 4.25 -24.10
C SER A 58 -1.73 5.36 -25.04
N ASP A 59 -2.36 6.52 -24.94
CA ASP A 59 -1.78 7.74 -25.51
C ASP A 59 -0.40 8.02 -24.88
N PRO A 60 0.58 8.55 -25.65
CA PRO A 60 1.91 8.86 -25.15
C PRO A 60 1.97 9.84 -23.96
N GLN A 61 0.92 10.66 -23.77
CA GLN A 61 0.85 11.65 -22.68
C GLN A 61 0.41 11.04 -21.34
N VAL A 62 0.03 9.76 -21.29
CA VAL A 62 -0.36 9.08 -20.05
C VAL A 62 0.85 8.88 -19.16
N GLU A 63 0.83 9.47 -17.97
CA GLU A 63 1.86 9.33 -16.96
C GLU A 63 1.44 8.40 -15.80
N GLN A 64 0.14 8.26 -15.56
CA GLN A 64 -0.42 7.44 -14.49
C GLN A 64 -1.76 6.81 -14.90
N VAL A 65 -2.09 5.65 -14.33
CA VAL A 65 -3.20 4.81 -14.79
C VAL A 65 -4.60 5.43 -14.58
N ASN A 66 -4.75 6.38 -13.66
CA ASN A 66 -6.05 6.99 -13.38
C ASN A 66 -6.32 8.25 -14.23
N ASP A 67 -5.35 8.69 -15.04
CA ASP A 67 -5.46 9.84 -15.95
C ASP A 67 -5.32 9.38 -17.39
N ALA A 68 -6.28 8.58 -17.83
CA ALA A 68 -6.32 8.07 -19.19
C ALA A 68 -6.62 9.19 -20.19
N GLN A 69 -5.78 9.32 -21.21
CA GLN A 69 -6.02 10.25 -22.32
C GLN A 69 -6.84 9.57 -23.42
N PRO A 70 -7.85 10.27 -23.98
CA PRO A 70 -8.78 9.64 -24.92
C PRO A 70 -8.14 9.34 -26.28
N MET A 71 -8.14 8.08 -26.67
CA MET A 71 -7.66 7.58 -27.96
C MET A 71 -8.80 7.40 -28.98
N ARG A 72 -8.45 7.13 -30.23
CA ARG A 72 -9.41 6.80 -31.30
C ARG A 72 -9.78 5.33 -31.25
N ASP A 73 -11.05 4.99 -31.48
CA ASP A 73 -11.48 3.58 -31.56
C ASP A 73 -10.74 2.78 -32.63
N THR A 74 -10.29 3.45 -33.71
CA THR A 74 -9.48 2.84 -34.77
C THR A 74 -8.10 2.38 -34.31
N ASP A 75 -7.59 2.91 -33.23
CA ASP A 75 -6.27 2.53 -32.69
C ASP A 75 -6.27 1.09 -32.18
N VAL A 76 -7.42 0.55 -31.76
CA VAL A 76 -7.57 -0.87 -31.41
C VAL A 76 -7.23 -1.75 -32.62
N THR A 77 -7.77 -1.42 -33.82
CA THR A 77 -7.50 -2.18 -35.02
C THR A 77 -6.06 -2.05 -35.49
N ARG A 78 -5.44 -0.87 -35.34
CA ARG A 78 -4.02 -0.66 -35.64
C ARG A 78 -3.14 -1.54 -34.75
N VAL A 79 -3.40 -1.58 -33.45
CA VAL A 79 -2.64 -2.41 -32.51
C VAL A 79 -2.87 -3.90 -32.78
N ARG A 80 -4.12 -4.29 -33.11
CA ARG A 80 -4.46 -5.68 -33.40
C ARG A 80 -3.76 -6.21 -34.64
N SER A 81 -3.43 -5.34 -35.62
CA SER A 81 -2.75 -5.73 -36.86
C SER A 81 -1.25 -5.93 -36.71
N ILE A 82 -0.65 -5.61 -35.55
CA ILE A 82 0.78 -5.74 -35.33
C ILE A 82 1.16 -7.21 -35.15
N ASP A 83 2.23 -7.60 -35.82
CA ASP A 83 2.76 -8.96 -35.74
C ASP A 83 3.28 -9.23 -34.30
N GLY A 84 2.86 -10.36 -33.73
CA GLY A 84 3.14 -10.73 -32.33
C GLY A 84 1.99 -10.45 -31.37
N VAL A 85 0.92 -9.76 -31.81
CA VAL A 85 -0.32 -9.59 -31.04
C VAL A 85 -1.18 -10.83 -31.20
N SER A 86 -1.59 -11.44 -30.09
CA SER A 86 -2.57 -12.53 -30.06
C SER A 86 -3.98 -11.96 -30.12
N TRP A 87 -4.29 -11.04 -29.22
CA TRP A 87 -5.52 -10.26 -29.26
C TRP A 87 -5.27 -8.83 -28.71
N ALA A 88 -6.12 -7.91 -29.16
CA ALA A 88 -6.17 -6.55 -28.63
C ALA A 88 -7.63 -6.15 -28.40
N ALA A 89 -7.94 -5.63 -27.20
CA ALA A 89 -9.30 -5.32 -26.78
C ALA A 89 -9.39 -3.89 -26.23
N PRO A 90 -10.49 -3.16 -26.50
CA PRO A 90 -10.70 -1.82 -25.98
C PRO A 90 -11.03 -1.86 -24.48
N LEU A 91 -10.54 -0.87 -23.75
CA LEU A 91 -10.91 -0.62 -22.36
C LEU A 91 -11.34 0.84 -22.20
N HIS A 92 -12.52 1.03 -21.62
CA HIS A 92 -12.98 2.33 -21.14
C HIS A 92 -12.81 2.42 -19.63
N SER A 93 -12.27 3.54 -19.15
CA SER A 93 -12.17 3.84 -17.73
C SER A 93 -12.56 5.29 -17.50
N SER A 94 -13.59 5.52 -16.69
CA SER A 94 -14.04 6.87 -16.33
C SER A 94 -14.62 6.91 -14.92
N ILE A 95 -14.63 8.09 -14.34
CA ILE A 95 -15.29 8.35 -13.05
C ILE A 95 -16.62 9.03 -13.35
N LEU A 96 -17.72 8.43 -12.88
CA LEU A 96 -19.08 8.94 -13.07
C LEU A 96 -19.79 9.08 -11.72
N GLN A 97 -20.89 9.83 -11.75
CA GLN A 97 -21.82 9.90 -10.65
C GLN A 97 -22.99 8.93 -10.90
N ALA A 98 -23.16 7.98 -9.98
CA ALA A 98 -24.33 7.12 -9.92
C ALA A 98 -25.41 7.82 -9.09
N ARG A 99 -26.63 7.93 -9.63
CA ARG A 99 -27.82 8.38 -8.92
C ARG A 99 -28.57 7.18 -8.36
N LEU A 100 -28.68 7.13 -7.05
CA LEU A 100 -29.38 6.07 -6.34
C LEU A 100 -30.88 6.31 -6.32
N PRO A 101 -31.73 5.28 -6.10
CA PRO A 101 -33.18 5.42 -6.00
C PRO A 101 -33.65 6.41 -4.94
N ASN A 102 -32.86 6.66 -3.91
CA ASN A 102 -33.13 7.68 -2.88
C ASN A 102 -32.72 9.12 -3.29
N GLY A 103 -32.29 9.33 -4.54
CA GLY A 103 -31.85 10.61 -5.08
C GLY A 103 -30.43 11.01 -4.72
N GLN A 104 -29.69 10.24 -3.94
CA GLN A 104 -28.28 10.54 -3.62
C GLN A 104 -27.37 10.25 -4.80
N PHE A 105 -26.34 11.09 -4.95
CA PHE A 105 -25.26 10.88 -5.93
C PHE A 105 -24.02 10.31 -5.25
N LYS A 106 -23.42 9.30 -5.87
CA LYS A 106 -22.18 8.68 -5.43
C LYS A 106 -21.21 8.53 -6.61
N LEU A 107 -19.93 8.82 -6.36
CA LEU A 107 -18.89 8.56 -7.37
C LEU A 107 -18.67 7.07 -7.52
N ILE A 108 -18.51 6.64 -8.78
CA ILE A 108 -18.17 5.26 -9.17
C ILE A 108 -17.06 5.29 -10.24
N SER A 109 -16.29 4.23 -10.31
CA SER A 109 -15.36 3.96 -11.41
C SER A 109 -16.02 3.05 -12.43
N LEU A 110 -16.42 3.58 -13.57
CA LEU A 110 -16.99 2.82 -14.67
C LEU A 110 -15.87 2.20 -15.50
N ILE A 111 -15.92 0.88 -15.66
CA ILE A 111 -15.01 0.10 -16.51
C ILE A 111 -15.83 -0.54 -17.64
N GLY A 112 -15.54 -0.13 -18.86
CA GLY A 112 -16.11 -0.72 -20.07
C GLY A 112 -15.14 -1.71 -20.68
N ILE A 113 -15.50 -3.00 -20.70
CA ILE A 113 -14.68 -4.10 -21.19
C ILE A 113 -15.19 -4.60 -22.54
N ASP A 114 -14.34 -5.26 -23.29
CA ASP A 114 -14.71 -5.84 -24.58
C ASP A 114 -15.85 -6.85 -24.45
N SER A 115 -16.86 -6.76 -25.33
CA SER A 115 -18.06 -7.62 -25.28
C SER A 115 -17.83 -9.03 -25.80
N ASP A 116 -16.80 -9.22 -26.65
CA ASP A 116 -16.53 -10.48 -27.31
C ASP A 116 -15.64 -11.38 -26.45
N THR A 117 -14.52 -10.84 -26.02
CA THR A 117 -13.49 -11.59 -25.27
C THR A 117 -13.64 -11.45 -23.76
N PHE A 118 -14.38 -10.44 -23.27
CA PHE A 118 -14.41 -10.01 -21.87
C PHE A 118 -13.02 -9.69 -21.30
N ALA A 119 -12.07 -9.33 -22.15
CA ALA A 119 -10.77 -8.88 -21.71
C ALA A 119 -10.90 -7.67 -20.76
N GLY A 120 -10.29 -7.75 -19.60
CA GLY A 120 -10.43 -6.75 -18.54
C GLY A 120 -11.53 -7.04 -17.51
N ALA A 121 -12.21 -8.18 -17.62
CA ALA A 121 -13.20 -8.61 -16.64
C ALA A 121 -12.60 -8.83 -15.25
N PRO A 122 -13.39 -8.66 -14.16
CA PRO A 122 -12.94 -8.96 -12.81
C PRO A 122 -12.61 -10.45 -12.68
N ALA A 123 -11.50 -10.77 -12.01
CA ALA A 123 -11.01 -12.15 -11.88
C ALA A 123 -11.94 -13.05 -11.04
N VAL A 124 -12.71 -12.46 -10.11
CA VAL A 124 -13.55 -13.22 -9.15
C VAL A 124 -14.97 -12.67 -9.17
N MET A 125 -15.91 -13.46 -9.67
CA MET A 125 -17.35 -13.22 -9.53
C MET A 125 -17.85 -13.86 -8.23
N THR A 126 -18.56 -13.09 -7.40
CA THR A 126 -19.19 -13.60 -6.18
C THR A 126 -20.63 -14.05 -6.45
N VAL A 127 -21.36 -13.29 -7.26
CA VAL A 127 -22.74 -13.56 -7.64
C VAL A 127 -22.93 -13.20 -9.11
N GLY A 128 -23.71 -13.99 -9.85
CA GLY A 128 -23.97 -13.76 -11.28
C GLY A 128 -22.83 -14.26 -12.17
N ARG A 129 -22.89 -13.98 -13.45
CA ARG A 129 -21.93 -14.41 -14.47
C ARG A 129 -21.50 -13.22 -15.32
N ILE A 130 -20.27 -13.26 -15.83
CA ILE A 130 -19.73 -12.17 -16.66
C ILE A 130 -20.48 -12.05 -17.98
N GLU A 131 -20.95 -13.18 -18.51
CA GLU A 131 -21.70 -13.24 -19.77
C GLU A 131 -23.03 -12.49 -19.70
N ASP A 132 -23.59 -12.29 -18.50
CA ASP A 132 -24.83 -11.56 -18.29
C ASP A 132 -24.68 -10.06 -18.64
N LEU A 133 -23.43 -9.56 -18.77
CA LEU A 133 -23.16 -8.23 -19.32
C LEU A 133 -23.60 -8.07 -20.80
N ARG A 134 -23.87 -9.13 -21.53
CA ARG A 134 -24.42 -9.05 -22.88
C ARG A 134 -25.90 -8.61 -22.91
N LEU A 135 -26.60 -8.77 -21.79
CA LEU A 135 -27.97 -8.29 -21.66
C LEU A 135 -28.03 -6.74 -21.68
N PRO A 136 -29.11 -6.13 -22.18
CA PRO A 136 -29.22 -4.67 -22.26
C PRO A 136 -29.21 -4.01 -20.86
N ASN A 137 -28.53 -2.85 -20.77
CA ASN A 137 -28.43 -2.00 -19.58
C ASN A 137 -27.97 -2.71 -18.31
N THR A 138 -27.06 -3.68 -18.46
CA THR A 138 -26.56 -4.47 -17.34
C THR A 138 -25.17 -4.03 -16.91
N VAL A 139 -24.95 -4.15 -15.60
CA VAL A 139 -23.68 -3.85 -14.94
C VAL A 139 -23.35 -4.89 -13.87
N ILE A 140 -22.06 -5.07 -13.60
CA ILE A 140 -21.54 -5.82 -12.47
C ILE A 140 -20.90 -4.82 -11.52
N ILE A 141 -21.20 -4.92 -10.24
CA ILE A 141 -20.68 -4.04 -9.20
C ILE A 141 -19.74 -4.81 -8.28
N ASP A 142 -18.76 -4.13 -7.67
CA ASP A 142 -17.91 -4.76 -6.68
C ASP A 142 -18.62 -4.88 -5.31
N GLU A 143 -18.18 -5.82 -4.45
CA GLU A 143 -18.77 -6.06 -3.12
C GLU A 143 -18.79 -4.81 -2.24
N TRP A 144 -17.75 -3.96 -2.34
CA TRP A 144 -17.72 -2.71 -1.61
C TRP A 144 -18.77 -1.72 -2.13
N GLY A 145 -18.92 -1.63 -3.45
CA GLY A 145 -19.94 -0.81 -4.09
C GLY A 145 -21.34 -1.28 -3.78
N ALA A 146 -21.59 -2.58 -3.80
CA ALA A 146 -22.88 -3.15 -3.40
C ALA A 146 -23.29 -2.71 -1.99
N ASN A 147 -22.34 -2.66 -1.05
CA ASN A 147 -22.57 -2.17 0.31
C ASN A 147 -22.68 -0.64 0.38
N LEU A 148 -21.80 0.10 -0.30
CA LEU A 148 -21.75 1.57 -0.25
C LEU A 148 -22.98 2.23 -0.88
N LEU A 149 -23.43 1.67 -2.00
CA LEU A 149 -24.61 2.14 -2.75
C LEU A 149 -25.91 1.48 -2.27
N GLY A 150 -25.84 0.63 -1.23
CA GLY A 150 -26.95 -0.10 -0.68
C GLY A 150 -28.17 0.77 -0.37
N ARG A 151 -29.37 0.21 -0.55
CA ARG A 151 -30.64 0.87 -0.26
C ARG A 151 -30.94 0.83 1.24
N GLU A 152 -31.56 1.90 1.73
CA GLU A 152 -32.07 1.95 3.09
C GLU A 152 -33.46 1.36 3.14
N VAL A 153 -33.67 0.33 3.97
CA VAL A 153 -34.96 -0.33 4.19
C VAL A 153 -35.38 -0.10 5.63
N VAL A 154 -36.60 0.38 5.82
CA VAL A 154 -37.20 0.52 7.14
C VAL A 154 -37.56 -0.87 7.66
N GLN A 155 -36.95 -1.27 8.77
CA GLN A 155 -37.32 -2.52 9.45
C GLN A 155 -38.66 -2.39 10.19
N ALA A 156 -39.24 -3.50 10.60
CA ALA A 156 -40.52 -3.53 11.34
C ALA A 156 -40.46 -2.78 12.68
N ASP A 157 -39.28 -2.57 13.24
CA ASP A 157 -39.02 -1.80 14.45
C ASP A 157 -38.79 -0.29 14.20
N GLY A 158 -38.95 0.17 12.95
CA GLY A 158 -38.74 1.57 12.56
C GLY A 158 -37.28 1.96 12.35
N THR A 159 -36.33 1.05 12.53
CA THR A 159 -34.91 1.33 12.29
C THR A 159 -34.57 1.24 10.79
N LEU A 160 -33.73 2.17 10.31
CA LEU A 160 -33.18 2.15 8.94
C LEU A 160 -32.02 1.16 8.88
N LYS A 161 -32.18 0.11 8.10
CA LYS A 161 -31.10 -0.83 7.81
C LYS A 161 -30.66 -0.67 6.35
N ARG A 162 -29.33 -0.50 6.14
CA ARG A 162 -28.77 -0.50 4.80
C ARG A 162 -28.63 -1.95 4.32
N VAL A 163 -29.30 -2.25 3.20
CA VAL A 163 -29.24 -3.55 2.52
C VAL A 163 -28.34 -3.38 1.29
N PRO A 164 -27.31 -4.23 1.11
CA PRO A 164 -26.47 -4.19 -0.08
C PRO A 164 -27.30 -4.33 -1.36
N LEU A 165 -26.84 -3.68 -2.43
CA LEU A 165 -27.42 -3.89 -3.76
C LEU A 165 -27.14 -5.32 -4.23
N ALA A 166 -28.13 -5.93 -4.86
CA ALA A 166 -28.11 -7.31 -5.33
C ALA A 166 -28.48 -7.38 -6.83
N PRO A 167 -28.21 -8.51 -7.52
CA PRO A 167 -28.71 -8.72 -8.87
C PRO A 167 -30.21 -8.49 -8.95
N GLY A 168 -30.63 -7.68 -9.93
CA GLY A 168 -32.01 -7.21 -10.12
C GLY A 168 -32.25 -5.77 -9.64
N ASP A 169 -31.46 -5.22 -8.73
CA ASP A 169 -31.55 -3.81 -8.33
C ASP A 169 -31.04 -2.92 -9.47
N THR A 170 -31.53 -1.66 -9.49
CA THR A 170 -31.17 -0.66 -10.52
C THR A 170 -30.71 0.64 -9.87
N PHE A 171 -29.89 1.38 -10.60
CA PHE A 171 -29.51 2.75 -10.33
C PHE A 171 -29.29 3.50 -11.66
N GLU A 172 -29.12 4.80 -11.62
CA GLU A 172 -28.95 5.59 -12.84
C GLU A 172 -27.50 6.04 -13.01
N LEU A 173 -27.00 5.93 -14.26
CA LEU A 173 -25.73 6.49 -14.71
C LEU A 173 -26.01 7.47 -15.84
N ASN A 174 -25.77 8.75 -15.61
CA ASN A 174 -26.02 9.82 -16.60
C ASN A 174 -27.41 9.68 -17.22
N ASP A 175 -28.46 9.69 -16.39
CA ASP A 175 -29.89 9.56 -16.75
C ASP A 175 -30.25 8.26 -17.49
N THR A 176 -29.36 7.29 -17.52
CA THR A 176 -29.62 5.97 -18.10
C THR A 176 -29.67 4.91 -17.00
N GLU A 177 -30.71 4.08 -17.03
CA GLU A 177 -30.85 2.99 -16.07
C GLU A 177 -29.76 1.94 -16.24
N ALA A 178 -29.13 1.55 -15.12
CA ALA A 178 -28.15 0.49 -15.03
C ALA A 178 -28.67 -0.62 -14.09
N ARG A 179 -28.88 -1.84 -14.62
CA ARG A 179 -29.37 -2.98 -13.86
C ARG A 179 -28.21 -3.88 -13.43
N ILE A 180 -28.15 -4.18 -12.16
CA ILE A 180 -27.12 -5.07 -11.61
C ILE A 180 -27.46 -6.52 -11.97
N VAL A 181 -26.52 -7.23 -12.60
CA VAL A 181 -26.63 -8.65 -12.93
C VAL A 181 -25.62 -9.51 -12.16
N GLY A 182 -24.63 -8.91 -11.53
CA GLY A 182 -23.64 -9.64 -10.77
C GLY A 182 -22.90 -8.76 -9.79
N VAL A 183 -22.23 -9.44 -8.85
CA VAL A 183 -21.33 -8.84 -7.87
C VAL A 183 -19.98 -9.52 -7.99
N CYS A 184 -18.90 -8.72 -8.02
CA CYS A 184 -17.54 -9.20 -8.14
C CYS A 184 -16.68 -8.77 -6.93
N ARG A 185 -15.57 -9.46 -6.74
CA ARG A 185 -14.58 -9.10 -5.74
C ARG A 185 -13.33 -8.55 -6.40
N VAL A 186 -13.05 -7.28 -6.17
CA VAL A 186 -11.88 -6.57 -6.68
C VAL A 186 -11.24 -5.74 -5.56
N LYS A 187 -9.98 -5.36 -5.75
CA LYS A 187 -9.29 -4.46 -4.81
C LYS A 187 -9.79 -3.03 -5.01
N ARG A 188 -9.92 -2.29 -3.91
CA ARG A 188 -10.31 -0.88 -3.93
C ARG A 188 -9.24 -0.02 -4.58
N ALA A 189 -9.66 1.02 -5.31
CA ALA A 189 -8.78 2.05 -5.83
C ALA A 189 -8.67 3.25 -4.88
N PHE A 190 -7.63 4.05 -5.10
CA PHE A 190 -7.42 5.30 -4.36
C PHE A 190 -8.44 6.37 -4.74
N THR A 191 -8.84 6.41 -6.00
CA THR A 191 -9.77 7.40 -6.56
C THR A 191 -10.99 6.72 -7.20
N GLY A 192 -12.05 7.47 -7.42
CA GLY A 192 -13.18 7.09 -8.27
C GLY A 192 -14.29 6.28 -7.59
N GLY A 193 -14.15 5.85 -6.35
CA GLY A 193 -15.18 5.05 -5.67
C GLY A 193 -15.22 3.58 -6.10
N PRO A 194 -16.35 2.88 -5.91
CA PRO A 194 -16.50 1.47 -6.27
C PRO A 194 -16.44 1.23 -7.78
N PHE A 195 -16.01 0.03 -8.16
CA PHE A 195 -15.95 -0.37 -9.57
C PHE A 195 -17.30 -0.88 -10.06
N VAL A 196 -17.68 -0.39 -11.24
CA VAL A 196 -18.85 -0.83 -11.99
C VAL A 196 -18.38 -1.26 -13.38
N TYR A 197 -18.56 -2.53 -13.70
CA TYR A 197 -18.17 -3.11 -14.97
C TYR A 197 -19.36 -3.19 -15.92
N THR A 198 -19.15 -2.86 -17.17
CA THR A 198 -20.12 -3.02 -18.26
C THR A 198 -19.39 -3.31 -19.57
N THR A 199 -20.10 -3.51 -20.68
CA THR A 199 -19.45 -3.65 -21.99
C THR A 199 -18.93 -2.30 -22.48
N TYR A 200 -17.88 -2.31 -23.32
CA TYR A 200 -17.28 -1.12 -23.89
C TYR A 200 -18.31 -0.25 -24.64
N ASP A 201 -19.16 -0.86 -25.45
CA ASP A 201 -20.18 -0.12 -26.21
C ASP A 201 -21.23 0.52 -25.30
N ARG A 202 -21.57 -0.14 -24.20
CA ARG A 202 -22.51 0.41 -23.22
C ARG A 202 -21.88 1.50 -22.38
N ALA A 203 -20.60 1.39 -22.06
CA ALA A 203 -19.90 2.49 -21.39
C ALA A 203 -19.98 3.80 -22.19
N LYS A 204 -19.98 3.72 -23.53
CA LYS A 204 -20.22 4.89 -24.41
C LYS A 204 -21.57 5.55 -24.18
N THR A 205 -22.62 4.79 -23.91
CA THR A 205 -23.96 5.35 -23.64
C THR A 205 -24.02 6.04 -22.28
N TYR A 206 -23.36 5.49 -21.27
CA TYR A 206 -23.26 6.09 -19.94
C TYR A 206 -22.35 7.33 -19.91
N THR A 207 -21.43 7.45 -20.88
CA THR A 207 -20.54 8.62 -21.06
C THR A 207 -20.96 9.51 -22.22
N ALA A 208 -22.25 9.64 -22.45
CA ALA A 208 -22.81 10.45 -23.55
C ALA A 208 -22.22 11.87 -23.57
N GLY A 209 -21.88 12.36 -24.77
CA GLY A 209 -21.20 13.66 -24.98
C GLY A 209 -19.68 13.58 -25.09
N VAL A 210 -19.04 12.48 -24.74
CA VAL A 210 -17.61 12.27 -24.94
C VAL A 210 -17.38 11.63 -26.32
N ARG A 211 -16.66 12.34 -27.21
CA ARG A 211 -16.42 11.86 -28.59
C ARG A 211 -15.43 10.67 -28.67
N ARG A 212 -14.53 10.55 -27.69
CA ARG A 212 -13.51 9.51 -27.62
C ARG A 212 -13.60 8.87 -26.25
N THR A 213 -13.92 7.60 -26.22
CA THR A 213 -14.12 6.85 -24.97
C THR A 213 -13.06 5.79 -24.73
N LEU A 214 -12.19 5.52 -25.71
CA LEU A 214 -11.11 4.56 -25.59
C LEU A 214 -10.04 5.12 -24.64
N SER A 215 -9.90 4.50 -23.48
CA SER A 215 -8.91 4.87 -22.45
C SER A 215 -7.60 4.11 -22.61
N TYR A 216 -7.70 2.80 -22.80
CA TYR A 216 -6.58 1.88 -22.98
C TYR A 216 -6.92 0.80 -23.99
N ILE A 217 -5.89 0.19 -24.56
CA ILE A 217 -6.02 -1.04 -25.33
C ILE A 217 -5.28 -2.12 -24.54
N LEU A 218 -6.00 -3.16 -24.17
CA LEU A 218 -5.42 -4.34 -23.51
C LEU A 218 -4.89 -5.29 -24.60
N VAL A 219 -3.67 -5.79 -24.41
CA VAL A 219 -3.01 -6.61 -25.43
C VAL A 219 -2.41 -7.85 -24.80
N GLU A 220 -2.62 -8.98 -25.44
CA GLU A 220 -1.97 -10.25 -25.16
C GLU A 220 -0.91 -10.54 -26.23
N PRO A 221 0.34 -10.82 -25.85
CA PRO A 221 1.36 -11.26 -26.79
C PRO A 221 1.09 -12.69 -27.25
N ARG A 222 1.60 -13.04 -28.44
CA ARG A 222 1.75 -14.44 -28.82
C ARG A 222 2.92 -15.07 -28.07
N ASP A 223 2.93 -16.39 -27.96
CA ASP A 223 3.95 -17.15 -27.22
C ASP A 223 5.37 -17.03 -27.82
N ASP A 224 5.48 -16.61 -29.09
CA ASP A 224 6.74 -16.50 -29.84
C ASP A 224 7.48 -15.16 -29.63
N ILE A 225 6.89 -14.21 -28.88
CA ILE A 225 7.45 -12.88 -28.66
C ILE A 225 7.48 -12.51 -27.18
N THR A 226 8.53 -11.83 -26.74
CA THR A 226 8.60 -11.29 -25.38
C THR A 226 7.74 -10.03 -25.23
N ILE A 227 7.21 -9.79 -24.04
CA ILE A 227 6.39 -8.62 -23.71
C ILE A 227 7.13 -7.32 -24.08
N GLU A 228 8.41 -7.22 -23.73
CA GLU A 228 9.24 -6.04 -23.98
C GLU A 228 9.44 -5.78 -25.48
N ALA A 229 9.68 -6.84 -26.27
CA ALA A 229 9.85 -6.72 -27.69
C ALA A 229 8.56 -6.29 -28.39
N LEU A 230 7.41 -6.84 -27.96
CA LEU A 230 6.10 -6.44 -28.49
C LEU A 230 5.77 -5.00 -28.11
N CYS A 231 6.03 -4.57 -26.87
CA CYS A 231 5.85 -3.17 -26.47
C CYS A 231 6.65 -2.21 -27.36
N ALA A 232 7.93 -2.52 -27.62
CA ALA A 232 8.76 -1.70 -28.49
C ALA A 232 8.24 -1.65 -29.94
N ARG A 233 7.74 -2.78 -30.47
CA ARG A 233 7.12 -2.86 -31.81
C ARG A 233 5.86 -2.01 -31.89
N ILE A 234 4.96 -2.13 -30.89
CA ILE A 234 3.73 -1.33 -30.83
C ILE A 234 4.06 0.17 -30.83
N GLU A 235 5.02 0.60 -30.02
CA GLU A 235 5.44 2.01 -29.95
C GLU A 235 5.98 2.51 -31.30
N ASN A 236 6.83 1.72 -31.97
CA ASN A 236 7.46 2.11 -33.24
C ASN A 236 6.44 2.19 -34.40
N GLU A 237 5.46 1.27 -34.45
CA GLU A 237 4.53 1.19 -35.57
C GLU A 237 3.29 2.09 -35.40
N THR A 238 2.87 2.36 -34.14
CA THR A 238 1.65 3.13 -33.89
C THR A 238 1.90 4.54 -33.37
N GLY A 239 3.06 4.79 -32.77
CA GLY A 239 3.33 6.02 -32.03
C GLY A 239 2.59 6.10 -30.68
N LEU A 240 1.86 5.07 -30.30
CA LEU A 240 1.23 4.94 -28.98
C LEU A 240 2.27 4.45 -27.96
N ARG A 241 1.97 4.58 -26.68
CA ARG A 241 2.85 4.05 -25.62
C ARG A 241 2.36 2.70 -25.14
N ALA A 242 3.28 1.74 -25.03
CA ALA A 242 2.99 0.40 -24.56
C ALA A 242 3.66 0.16 -23.20
N TRP A 243 2.87 -0.25 -22.23
CA TRP A 243 3.24 -0.47 -20.84
C TRP A 243 3.11 -1.94 -20.46
N THR A 244 3.98 -2.40 -19.61
CA THR A 244 3.81 -3.71 -18.95
C THR A 244 2.91 -3.59 -17.73
N SER A 245 2.16 -4.64 -17.44
CA SER A 245 1.27 -4.71 -16.27
C SER A 245 1.96 -5.13 -14.98
N ASP A 246 3.29 -5.17 -14.94
CA ASP A 246 4.02 -5.59 -13.74
C ASP A 246 3.69 -4.67 -12.56
N THR A 247 3.09 -5.25 -11.54
CA THR A 247 2.70 -4.59 -10.27
C THR A 247 3.60 -4.96 -9.10
N ASN A 248 4.70 -5.70 -9.34
CA ASN A 248 5.65 -6.05 -8.31
C ASN A 248 6.50 -4.83 -7.92
N LEU A 249 6.23 -4.25 -6.76
CA LEU A 249 6.88 -3.02 -6.26
C LEU A 249 8.42 -3.07 -6.28
N TRP A 250 9.00 -4.23 -6.10
CA TRP A 250 10.45 -4.41 -5.96
C TRP A 250 11.14 -4.96 -7.22
N GLY A 251 10.37 -5.25 -8.26
CA GLY A 251 10.84 -5.80 -9.52
C GLY A 251 10.35 -5.05 -10.76
N TRP A 252 9.83 -3.83 -10.61
CA TRP A 252 9.29 -3.06 -11.73
C TRP A 252 10.30 -2.84 -12.85
N GLY A 253 9.95 -3.30 -14.04
CA GLY A 253 10.62 -2.93 -15.27
C GLY A 253 10.47 -1.43 -15.58
N GLU A 254 11.27 -0.92 -16.48
CA GLU A 254 11.22 0.50 -16.87
C GLU A 254 9.90 0.89 -17.53
N ARG A 255 9.23 -0.07 -18.19
CA ARG A 255 7.96 0.10 -18.91
C ARG A 255 6.73 -0.18 -18.03
N SER A 256 6.85 -0.40 -16.71
CA SER A 256 5.71 -0.65 -15.84
C SER A 256 4.87 0.61 -15.64
N LEU A 257 3.59 0.55 -16.01
CA LEU A 257 2.62 1.63 -15.76
C LEU A 257 2.34 1.79 -14.25
N ALA A 258 2.39 0.70 -13.48
CA ALA A 258 2.29 0.75 -12.03
C ALA A 258 3.45 1.53 -11.41
N ARG A 259 4.70 1.31 -11.91
CA ARG A 259 5.87 2.09 -11.50
C ARG A 259 5.71 3.57 -11.84
N SER A 260 5.28 3.88 -13.07
CA SER A 260 5.05 5.26 -13.50
C SER A 260 4.02 5.94 -12.60
N THR A 261 2.89 5.27 -12.34
CA THR A 261 1.84 5.75 -11.45
C THR A 261 2.34 5.99 -10.03
N PHE A 262 3.06 5.03 -9.45
CA PHE A 262 3.66 5.15 -8.12
C PHE A 262 4.57 6.38 -8.02
N TRP A 263 5.50 6.55 -8.97
CA TRP A 263 6.42 7.68 -8.96
C TRP A 263 5.76 9.00 -9.25
N TRP A 264 4.67 9.02 -10.06
CA TRP A 264 3.86 10.21 -10.26
C TRP A 264 3.23 10.67 -8.94
N PHE A 265 2.56 9.77 -8.21
CA PHE A 265 1.99 10.08 -6.89
C PHE A 265 3.06 10.46 -5.87
N TRP A 266 4.22 9.80 -5.91
CA TRP A 266 5.35 10.16 -5.05
C TRP A 266 5.81 11.60 -5.23
N ARG A 267 5.89 12.08 -6.46
CA ARG A 267 6.39 13.42 -6.79
C ARG A 267 5.34 14.52 -6.72
N ASN A 268 4.09 14.22 -7.07
CA ASN A 268 3.04 15.22 -7.28
C ASN A 268 2.03 15.30 -6.14
N THR A 269 2.18 14.48 -5.08
CA THR A 269 1.26 14.51 -3.93
C THR A 269 2.01 14.74 -2.62
N GLY A 270 1.29 15.27 -1.61
CA GLY A 270 1.84 15.43 -0.26
C GLY A 270 1.90 14.11 0.56
N ILE A 271 1.47 12.97 -0.01
CA ILE A 271 1.40 11.69 0.69
C ILE A 271 2.77 11.26 1.24
N PRO A 272 3.87 11.22 0.44
CA PRO A 272 5.17 10.82 0.94
C PRO A 272 5.70 11.73 2.04
N PHE A 273 5.45 13.03 1.92
CA PHE A 273 5.86 14.01 2.93
C PHE A 273 5.14 13.77 4.26
N SER A 274 3.83 13.57 4.24
CA SER A 274 3.02 13.35 5.44
C SER A 274 3.44 12.08 6.19
N PHE A 275 3.60 10.96 5.49
CA PHE A 275 4.03 9.71 6.11
C PHE A 275 5.52 9.73 6.49
N GLY A 276 6.37 10.36 5.68
CA GLY A 276 7.80 10.53 5.95
C GLY A 276 8.05 11.33 7.22
N THR A 277 7.34 12.42 7.43
CA THR A 277 7.45 13.21 8.68
C THR A 277 7.03 12.42 9.90
N ALA A 278 5.99 11.58 9.81
CA ALA A 278 5.56 10.72 10.91
C ALA A 278 6.62 9.65 11.25
N VAL A 279 7.27 9.05 10.24
CA VAL A 279 8.38 8.11 10.44
C VAL A 279 9.58 8.80 11.10
N LEU A 280 9.95 9.99 10.63
CA LEU A 280 11.02 10.80 11.21
C LEU A 280 10.71 11.18 12.66
N LEU A 281 9.48 11.55 12.96
CA LEU A 281 9.06 11.86 14.32
C LEU A 281 9.21 10.63 15.24
N GLY A 282 8.81 9.46 14.78
CA GLY A 282 9.04 8.19 15.48
C GLY A 282 10.52 7.93 15.75
N LEU A 283 11.39 8.22 14.78
CA LEU A 283 12.84 8.11 14.93
C LEU A 283 13.37 9.07 16.03
N PHE A 284 13.01 10.35 15.98
CA PHE A 284 13.44 11.34 16.97
C PHE A 284 12.96 11.04 18.38
N VAL A 285 11.69 10.67 18.53
CA VAL A 285 11.11 10.27 19.82
C VAL A 285 11.84 9.04 20.36
N GLY A 286 12.16 8.06 19.51
CA GLY A 286 12.92 6.88 19.88
C GLY A 286 14.32 7.22 20.39
N ILE A 287 15.05 8.06 19.67
CA ILE A 287 16.39 8.52 20.09
C ILE A 287 16.30 9.26 21.42
N ALA A 288 15.34 10.16 21.59
CA ALA A 288 15.19 10.97 22.82
C ALA A 288 14.88 10.08 24.05
N ILE A 289 13.84 9.22 23.96
CA ILE A 289 13.44 8.36 25.09
C ILE A 289 14.52 7.32 25.39
N SER A 290 15.01 6.60 24.37
CA SER A 290 16.04 5.57 24.58
C SER A 290 17.36 6.16 25.01
N GLY A 291 17.76 7.31 24.45
CA GLY A 291 18.98 8.03 24.83
C GLY A 291 18.94 8.46 26.28
N GLN A 292 17.85 9.10 26.72
CA GLN A 292 17.66 9.51 28.10
C GLN A 292 17.66 8.31 29.06
N THR A 293 16.97 7.23 28.70
CA THR A 293 16.88 6.04 29.55
C THR A 293 18.22 5.30 29.64
N PHE A 294 18.95 5.14 28.51
CA PHE A 294 20.31 4.58 28.56
C PHE A 294 21.29 5.43 29.35
N TYR A 295 21.21 6.75 29.23
CA TYR A 295 22.03 7.65 29.97
C TYR A 295 21.78 7.51 31.49
N SER A 296 20.52 7.48 31.92
CA SER A 296 20.13 7.27 33.33
C SER A 296 20.57 5.89 33.84
N PHE A 297 20.38 4.84 33.01
CA PHE A 297 20.84 3.48 33.34
C PHE A 297 22.35 3.43 33.58
N VAL A 298 23.15 4.09 32.75
CA VAL A 298 24.61 4.15 32.89
C VAL A 298 25.00 4.92 34.15
N LEU A 299 24.36 6.05 34.45
CA LEU A 299 24.67 6.86 35.63
C LEU A 299 24.47 6.09 36.95
N GLU A 300 23.36 5.38 37.05
CA GLU A 300 23.06 4.61 38.28
C GLU A 300 23.93 3.36 38.42
N ASN A 301 24.34 2.76 37.29
CA ASN A 301 25.26 1.63 37.29
C ASN A 301 26.73 2.04 37.26
N LEU A 302 27.06 3.33 37.45
CA LEU A 302 28.40 3.87 37.28
C LEU A 302 29.40 3.20 38.24
N ARG A 303 28.97 2.90 39.49
CA ARG A 303 29.78 2.19 40.48
C ARG A 303 30.17 0.78 40.04
N TYR A 304 29.27 0.06 39.38
CA TYR A 304 29.58 -1.28 38.82
C TYR A 304 30.58 -1.19 37.68
N PHE A 305 30.44 -0.20 36.78
CA PHE A 305 31.40 0.02 35.71
C PHE A 305 32.78 0.45 36.21
N ALA A 306 32.82 1.28 37.25
CA ALA A 306 34.07 1.68 37.90
C ALA A 306 34.75 0.50 38.60
N ALA A 307 34.01 -0.36 39.31
CA ALA A 307 34.53 -1.58 39.92
C ALA A 307 35.12 -2.54 38.87
N LEU A 308 34.42 -2.73 37.71
CA LEU A 308 34.96 -3.52 36.61
C LEU A 308 36.26 -2.94 36.03
N LYS A 309 36.38 -1.62 35.91
CA LYS A 309 37.64 -0.94 35.54
C LYS A 309 38.75 -1.18 36.56
N ALA A 310 38.46 -1.08 37.87
CA ALA A 310 39.40 -1.36 38.91
C ALA A 310 39.91 -2.81 38.87
N MET A 311 39.07 -3.75 38.45
CA MET A 311 39.44 -5.16 38.23
C MET A 311 40.16 -5.41 36.88
N GLY A 312 40.50 -4.37 36.11
CA GLY A 312 41.28 -4.48 34.87
C GLY A 312 40.45 -4.54 33.58
N ALA A 313 39.13 -4.30 33.62
CA ALA A 313 38.34 -4.20 32.41
C ALA A 313 38.69 -2.94 31.61
N ASN A 314 39.08 -3.09 30.35
CA ASN A 314 39.33 -1.96 29.47
C ASN A 314 38.04 -1.37 28.91
N ASN A 315 38.11 -0.15 28.35
CA ASN A 315 36.96 0.54 27.80
C ASN A 315 36.25 -0.26 26.69
N MET A 316 36.99 -1.10 25.92
CA MET A 316 36.43 -1.95 24.86
C MET A 316 35.52 -3.05 25.43
N VAL A 317 35.86 -3.63 26.56
CA VAL A 317 35.02 -4.64 27.24
C VAL A 317 33.72 -4.02 27.72
N LEU A 318 33.79 -2.83 28.33
CA LEU A 318 32.60 -2.10 28.79
C LEU A 318 31.73 -1.66 27.61
N ALA A 319 32.34 -1.21 26.53
CA ALA A 319 31.63 -0.88 25.30
C ALA A 319 30.85 -2.09 24.75
N ARG A 320 31.48 -3.28 24.67
CA ARG A 320 30.83 -4.51 24.23
C ARG A 320 29.64 -4.91 25.14
N MET A 321 29.75 -4.67 26.44
CA MET A 321 28.65 -4.92 27.37
C MET A 321 27.46 -3.99 27.09
N LEU A 322 27.70 -2.68 26.93
CA LEU A 322 26.65 -1.71 26.61
C LEU A 322 26.02 -1.96 25.24
N LEU A 323 26.85 -2.30 24.24
CA LEU A 323 26.34 -2.64 22.91
C LEU A 323 25.45 -3.89 22.93
N LEU A 324 25.83 -4.91 23.70
CA LEU A 324 24.99 -6.10 23.87
C LEU A 324 23.64 -5.76 24.52
N GLN A 325 23.65 -4.93 25.57
CA GLN A 325 22.42 -4.48 26.23
C GLN A 325 21.52 -3.69 25.26
N ALA A 326 22.11 -2.77 24.48
CA ALA A 326 21.40 -1.98 23.49
C ALA A 326 20.80 -2.86 22.38
N THR A 327 21.59 -3.81 21.84
CA THR A 327 21.11 -4.73 20.82
C THR A 327 19.97 -5.60 21.33
N THR A 328 20.08 -6.12 22.55
CA THR A 328 19.04 -6.94 23.18
C THR A 328 17.75 -6.13 23.37
N ALA A 329 17.86 -4.91 23.93
CA ALA A 329 16.71 -4.03 24.12
C ALA A 329 16.09 -3.62 22.77
N GLY A 330 16.94 -3.33 21.76
CA GLY A 330 16.50 -3.01 20.40
C GLY A 330 15.71 -4.13 19.73
N LEU A 331 16.20 -5.39 19.81
CA LEU A 331 15.50 -6.55 19.27
C LEU A 331 14.15 -6.81 19.96
N LEU A 332 14.12 -6.72 21.29
CA LEU A 332 12.87 -6.87 22.05
C LEU A 332 11.87 -5.76 21.73
N GLY A 333 12.35 -4.49 21.69
CA GLY A 333 11.53 -3.33 21.33
C GLY A 333 10.99 -3.43 19.90
N PHE A 334 11.82 -3.84 18.95
CA PHE A 334 11.40 -4.11 17.56
C PHE A 334 10.29 -5.16 17.49
N GLY A 335 10.50 -6.32 18.15
CA GLY A 335 9.51 -7.41 18.13
C GLY A 335 8.15 -7.00 18.69
N LEU A 336 8.15 -6.29 19.84
CA LEU A 336 6.93 -5.77 20.47
C LEU A 336 6.26 -4.70 19.59
N GLY A 337 7.03 -3.74 19.06
CA GLY A 337 6.49 -2.65 18.24
C GLY A 337 5.90 -3.14 16.91
N VAL A 338 6.60 -4.02 16.20
CA VAL A 338 6.10 -4.62 14.96
C VAL A 338 4.91 -5.53 15.23
N GLY A 339 4.91 -6.31 16.32
CA GLY A 339 3.77 -7.13 16.73
C GLY A 339 2.51 -6.29 16.95
N MET A 340 2.63 -5.16 17.65
CA MET A 340 1.52 -4.21 17.83
C MET A 340 1.08 -3.59 16.49
N ALA A 341 2.02 -3.20 15.63
CA ALA A 341 1.69 -2.65 14.30
C ALA A 341 0.89 -3.65 13.45
N GLN A 342 1.26 -4.93 13.50
CA GLN A 342 0.58 -5.98 12.76
C GLN A 342 -0.84 -6.24 13.30
N THR A 343 -1.06 -6.23 14.60
CA THR A 343 -2.39 -6.41 15.20
C THR A 343 -3.31 -5.24 14.87
N ILE A 344 -2.81 -4.00 14.99
CA ILE A 344 -3.55 -2.79 14.60
C ILE A 344 -3.87 -2.83 13.09
N GLY A 345 -2.89 -3.18 12.26
CA GLY A 345 -3.04 -3.25 10.81
C GLY A 345 -4.11 -4.26 10.37
N ARG A 346 -4.17 -5.45 10.99
CA ARG A 346 -5.24 -6.43 10.74
C ARG A 346 -6.63 -5.87 11.09
N ALA A 347 -6.77 -5.26 12.25
CA ALA A 347 -8.02 -4.65 12.67
C ALA A 347 -8.46 -3.49 11.75
N MET A 348 -7.52 -2.76 11.16
CA MET A 348 -7.81 -1.72 10.16
C MET A 348 -8.37 -2.33 8.87
N ILE A 349 -7.76 -3.41 8.35
CA ILE A 349 -8.20 -4.11 7.14
C ILE A 349 -9.63 -4.65 7.32
N GLU A 350 -9.92 -5.29 8.44
CA GLU A 350 -11.24 -5.85 8.74
C GLU A 350 -12.34 -4.79 8.76
N LYS A 351 -12.03 -3.58 9.23
CA LYS A 351 -12.97 -2.44 9.24
C LYS A 351 -13.05 -1.69 7.91
N GLY A 352 -12.34 -2.14 6.88
CA GLY A 352 -12.29 -1.47 5.58
C GLY A 352 -11.63 -0.08 5.61
N MET A 353 -10.78 0.17 6.59
CA MET A 353 -9.96 1.38 6.72
C MET A 353 -8.82 1.41 5.69
N PRO A 354 -7.97 2.47 5.66
CA PRO A 354 -6.85 2.54 4.72
C PRO A 354 -6.06 1.24 4.67
N PRO A 355 -5.56 0.84 3.48
CA PRO A 355 -4.90 -0.43 3.31
C PRO A 355 -3.60 -0.47 4.13
N PHE A 356 -3.35 -1.61 4.74
CA PHE A 356 -2.15 -1.88 5.51
C PHE A 356 -1.39 -3.03 4.83
N VAL A 357 -0.19 -2.75 4.33
CA VAL A 357 0.65 -3.76 3.66
C VAL A 357 2.04 -3.73 4.27
N MET A 358 2.39 -4.78 5.00
CA MET A 358 3.69 -4.92 5.63
C MET A 358 4.61 -5.78 4.76
N TYR A 359 5.39 -5.11 3.92
CA TYR A 359 6.42 -5.78 3.11
C TYR A 359 7.62 -6.20 3.97
N PRO A 360 8.33 -7.31 3.62
CA PRO A 360 9.56 -7.72 4.32
C PRO A 360 10.62 -6.62 4.41
N GLN A 361 10.71 -5.76 3.38
CA GLN A 361 11.64 -4.64 3.33
C GLN A 361 11.35 -3.59 4.41
N ILE A 362 10.07 -3.36 4.74
CA ILE A 362 9.66 -2.46 5.84
C ILE A 362 10.14 -3.03 7.18
N LEU A 363 10.02 -4.35 7.37
CA LEU A 363 10.49 -5.03 8.58
C LEU A 363 11.99 -4.86 8.74
N VAL A 364 12.76 -5.12 7.67
CA VAL A 364 14.23 -4.96 7.68
C VAL A 364 14.62 -3.51 7.93
N ALA A 365 13.99 -2.56 7.23
CA ALA A 365 14.28 -1.13 7.44
C ALA A 365 13.97 -0.69 8.87
N THR A 366 12.81 -1.09 9.42
CA THR A 366 12.44 -0.79 10.81
C THR A 366 13.41 -1.41 11.80
N LEU A 367 13.84 -2.67 11.58
CA LEU A 367 14.84 -3.33 12.42
C LEU A 367 16.17 -2.56 12.43
N VAL A 368 16.65 -2.18 11.25
CA VAL A 368 17.91 -1.42 11.12
C VAL A 368 17.81 -0.07 11.83
N LEU A 369 16.69 0.64 11.67
CA LEU A 369 16.46 1.93 12.32
C LEU A 369 16.38 1.79 13.86
N VAL A 370 15.63 0.81 14.38
CA VAL A 370 15.51 0.59 15.83
C VAL A 370 16.84 0.16 16.45
N LEU A 371 17.59 -0.70 15.79
CA LEU A 371 18.95 -1.05 16.22
C LEU A 371 19.87 0.18 16.17
N GLY A 372 19.77 1.01 15.13
CA GLY A 372 20.49 2.28 15.03
C GLY A 372 20.17 3.20 16.21
N ILE A 373 18.88 3.39 16.55
CA ILE A 373 18.44 4.17 17.70
C ILE A 373 19.08 3.64 18.99
N SER A 374 18.98 2.33 19.24
CA SER A 374 19.47 1.72 20.48
C SER A 374 20.99 1.80 20.59
N LEU A 375 21.71 1.59 19.48
CA LEU A 375 23.16 1.73 19.43
C LEU A 375 23.64 3.17 19.63
N CYS A 376 22.99 4.16 18.99
CA CYS A 376 23.27 5.58 19.22
C CYS A 376 23.05 5.96 20.70
N SER A 377 21.97 5.47 21.30
CA SER A 377 21.66 5.70 22.71
C SER A 377 22.74 5.11 23.64
N ALA A 378 23.22 3.90 23.31
CA ALA A 378 24.32 3.27 24.07
C ALA A 378 25.64 4.04 23.94
N LEU A 379 25.94 4.62 22.76
CA LEU A 379 27.13 5.44 22.56
C LEU A 379 27.13 6.68 23.42
N ILE A 380 25.98 7.32 23.66
CA ILE A 380 25.82 8.45 24.58
C ILE A 380 26.18 8.00 26.00
N GLY A 381 25.68 6.85 26.46
CA GLY A 381 26.03 6.24 27.74
C GLY A 381 27.52 5.88 27.85
N MET A 382 28.09 5.31 26.78
CA MET A 382 29.50 4.90 26.73
C MET A 382 30.46 6.09 26.90
N ALA A 383 30.16 7.23 26.31
CA ALA A 383 30.97 8.44 26.47
C ALA A 383 31.14 8.85 27.95
N LYS A 384 30.14 8.60 28.78
CA LYS A 384 30.18 8.82 30.21
C LYS A 384 31.03 7.77 30.94
N VAL A 385 30.81 6.47 30.61
CA VAL A 385 31.58 5.35 31.22
C VAL A 385 33.09 5.46 30.91
N ALA A 386 33.46 5.87 29.70
CA ALA A 386 34.85 6.04 29.31
C ALA A 386 35.61 7.03 30.18
N ARG A 387 34.92 8.09 30.70
CA ARG A 387 35.49 9.17 31.53
C ARG A 387 35.46 8.89 33.04
N VAL A 388 34.97 7.72 33.47
CA VAL A 388 34.90 7.36 34.87
C VAL A 388 36.29 7.05 35.40
N ASP A 389 36.63 7.73 36.53
CA ASP A 389 37.85 7.44 37.28
C ASP A 389 37.61 6.19 38.16
N PRO A 390 38.44 5.12 38.04
CA PRO A 390 38.36 3.94 38.91
C PRO A 390 38.48 4.27 40.39
N ALA A 391 39.19 5.34 40.76
CA ALA A 391 39.36 5.76 42.13
C ALA A 391 38.08 6.28 42.80
N SER A 392 37.06 6.65 42.02
CA SER A 392 35.76 7.14 42.52
C SER A 392 35.00 6.11 43.35
N VAL A 393 35.25 4.80 43.15
CA VAL A 393 34.61 3.71 43.91
C VAL A 393 35.13 3.65 45.37
N PHE A 394 36.35 4.13 45.62
CA PHE A 394 37.01 4.07 46.95
C PHE A 394 36.84 5.35 47.74
N ARG A 395 36.20 6.39 47.20
CA ARG A 395 35.98 7.69 47.87
C ARG A 395 34.54 7.86 48.43
N ALA A 396 33.71 6.83 48.42
CA ALA A 396 32.34 6.86 48.92
C ALA A 396 32.18 6.04 50.20
#